data_8f9030de32a129d1eab2f27d53348880
#
_entry.id   8f9030de32a129d1eab2f27d53348880
#
_cell.length_a   1.000
_cell.length_b   1.000
_cell.length_c   1.000
_cell.angle_alpha   90.00
_cell.angle_beta   90.00
_cell.angle_gamma   90.00
#
_symmetry.space_group_name_H-M   'P 1'
#
loop_
_entity.id
_entity.type
_entity.pdbx_description
1 polymer ?
#
loop_
_entity_poly.entity_id
_entity_poly.type
_entity_poly.pdbx_seq_one_letter_code
_entity_poly.pdbx_strand_id
1 'polypeptide(L)'
;MKTKLLIALLFLSTSASAQLIHVAGSKAIGLNAGYVKNGFNVSSRITMYKNNNFAYQGSFDYERVDFAISKASIIYVNPALIYNFYSLGENFFLSAKGGILSGAEFISNSILDKKESQFFVGENIGLCAEYYVTNKIMFNLDLDQRFFQLSKVGKTSSIIRLGINYNF
;
A
#
# COMPACT_ATOMS: atom_id res chain seq x y z
N MET A 1 21.94 1.09 30.45
CA MET A 1 20.65 1.46 31.07
C MET A 1 20.08 2.79 30.56
N LYS A 2 20.88 3.84 30.38
CA LYS A 2 20.40 5.19 29.97
C LYS A 2 19.69 5.21 28.59
N THR A 3 20.19 4.45 27.61
CA THR A 3 19.61 4.41 26.25
C THR A 3 18.22 3.73 26.22
N LYS A 4 18.01 2.70 27.01
CA LYS A 4 16.70 2.02 27.11
C LYS A 4 15.64 2.91 27.78
N LEU A 5 16.07 3.73 28.75
CA LEU A 5 15.19 4.71 29.40
C LEU A 5 14.79 5.85 28.46
N LEU A 6 15.72 6.30 27.61
CA LEU A 6 15.45 7.35 26.62
C LEU A 6 14.43 6.88 25.55
N ILE A 7 14.56 5.64 25.10
CA ILE A 7 13.62 5.02 24.16
C ILE A 7 12.23 4.86 24.81
N ALA A 8 12.16 4.42 26.06
CA ALA A 8 10.90 4.31 26.80
C ALA A 8 10.24 5.69 27.04
N LEU A 9 11.02 6.72 27.32
CA LEU A 9 10.54 8.12 27.48
C LEU A 9 10.04 8.70 26.15
N LEU A 10 10.70 8.40 25.04
CA LEU A 10 10.23 8.76 23.69
C LEU A 10 8.89 8.09 23.36
N PHE A 11 8.71 6.82 23.72
CA PHE A 11 7.42 6.13 23.54
C PHE A 11 6.30 6.65 24.45
N LEU A 12 6.63 7.09 25.67
CA LEU A 12 5.67 7.67 26.63
C LEU A 12 5.26 9.11 26.25
N SER A 13 6.16 9.90 25.65
CA SER A 13 5.85 11.27 25.24
C SER A 13 4.92 11.38 24.02
N THR A 14 4.80 10.31 23.21
CA THR A 14 3.89 10.26 22.07
C THR A 14 2.44 9.95 22.45
N SER A 15 2.20 9.51 23.70
CA SER A 15 0.87 9.11 24.17
C SER A 15 -0.04 10.29 24.56
N ALA A 16 0.46 11.52 24.59
CA ALA A 16 -0.27 12.66 25.15
C ALA A 16 -1.09 13.50 24.16
N SER A 17 -1.19 13.09 22.88
CA SER A 17 -1.89 13.87 21.84
C SER A 17 -2.91 13.03 21.07
N ALA A 18 -3.55 12.12 21.76
CA ALA A 18 -4.52 11.22 21.16
C ALA A 18 -5.83 11.94 20.85
N GLN A 19 -5.89 12.59 19.71
CA GLN A 19 -7.16 12.98 19.08
C GLN A 19 -7.47 12.01 17.95
N LEU A 20 -8.72 11.59 17.88
CA LEU A 20 -9.38 10.75 16.88
C LEU A 20 -8.70 10.79 15.49
N ILE A 21 -7.93 9.78 15.17
CA ILE A 21 -7.08 9.74 13.99
C ILE A 21 -7.89 9.28 12.75
N HIS A 22 -8.77 8.28 12.92
CA HIS A 22 -9.71 7.83 11.90
C HIS A 22 -11.05 8.56 11.97
N VAL A 23 -11.03 9.90 11.93
CA VAL A 23 -12.26 10.70 11.99
C VAL A 23 -12.96 10.67 10.63
N ALA A 24 -14.29 10.58 10.67
CA ALA A 24 -15.10 10.71 9.47
C ALA A 24 -14.79 12.02 8.72
N GLY A 25 -14.45 11.92 7.44
CA GLY A 25 -14.09 13.05 6.58
C GLY A 25 -12.61 13.39 6.54
N SER A 26 -11.75 12.82 7.41
CA SER A 26 -10.30 13.00 7.30
C SER A 26 -9.76 12.32 6.04
N LYS A 27 -8.68 12.86 5.52
CA LYS A 27 -8.03 12.38 4.31
C LYS A 27 -6.54 12.20 4.55
N ALA A 28 -5.94 11.24 3.86
CA ALA A 28 -4.51 11.04 3.87
C ALA A 28 -3.98 10.91 2.45
N ILE A 29 -2.79 11.44 2.21
CA ILE A 29 -2.02 11.21 1.00
C ILE A 29 -0.72 10.53 1.37
N GLY A 30 -0.27 9.56 0.59
CA GLY A 30 0.92 8.80 0.92
C GLY A 30 1.70 8.30 -0.28
N LEU A 31 2.94 7.92 0.03
CA LEU A 31 3.86 7.26 -0.89
C LEU A 31 4.30 5.93 -0.27
N ASN A 32 4.34 4.89 -1.10
CA ASN A 32 4.77 3.57 -0.68
C ASN A 32 5.83 3.04 -1.65
N ALA A 33 6.74 2.26 -1.11
CA ALA A 33 7.66 1.44 -1.87
C ALA A 33 7.53 -0.01 -1.43
N GLY A 34 7.63 -0.95 -2.35
CA GLY A 34 7.40 -2.34 -2.04
C GLY A 34 8.22 -3.30 -2.87
N TYR A 35 8.22 -4.54 -2.40
CA TYR A 35 8.83 -5.68 -3.05
C TYR A 35 7.76 -6.58 -3.65
N VAL A 36 7.95 -6.95 -4.90
CA VAL A 36 7.25 -8.04 -5.59
C VAL A 36 8.26 -9.10 -5.98
N LYS A 37 7.79 -10.31 -6.28
CA LYS A 37 8.70 -11.37 -6.73
C LYS A 37 9.46 -10.90 -7.98
N ASN A 38 10.79 -10.86 -7.88
CA ASN A 38 11.74 -10.42 -8.91
C ASN A 38 11.58 -8.95 -9.35
N GLY A 39 11.13 -8.06 -8.45
CA GLY A 39 10.95 -6.68 -8.81
C GLY A 39 10.63 -5.75 -7.67
N PHE A 40 10.21 -4.56 -8.01
CA PHE A 40 9.80 -3.53 -7.06
C PHE A 40 8.51 -2.84 -7.50
N ASN A 41 7.85 -2.23 -6.52
CA ASN A 41 6.66 -1.40 -6.72
C ASN A 41 6.86 -0.05 -6.04
N VAL A 42 6.36 1.01 -6.66
CA VAL A 42 6.22 2.34 -6.05
C VAL A 42 4.80 2.79 -6.28
N SER A 43 4.16 3.33 -5.26
CA SER A 43 2.79 3.82 -5.36
C SER A 43 2.57 5.14 -4.64
N SER A 44 1.70 5.96 -5.21
CA SER A 44 1.05 7.06 -4.52
C SER A 44 -0.38 6.66 -4.18
N ARG A 45 -0.89 7.13 -3.04
CA ARG A 45 -2.25 6.81 -2.61
C ARG A 45 -2.95 7.98 -1.94
N ILE A 46 -4.27 7.98 -2.05
CA ILE A 46 -5.17 8.86 -1.32
C ILE A 46 -6.14 7.97 -0.55
N THR A 47 -6.30 8.22 0.73
CA THR A 47 -7.25 7.53 1.61
C THR A 47 -8.25 8.53 2.16
N MET A 48 -9.54 8.19 2.14
CA MET A 48 -10.64 9.00 2.68
C MET A 48 -11.37 8.18 3.73
N TYR A 49 -11.29 8.58 4.99
CA TYR A 49 -11.94 7.89 6.10
C TYR A 49 -13.42 8.27 6.16
N LYS A 50 -14.30 7.27 6.04
CA LYS A 50 -15.74 7.44 6.14
C LYS A 50 -16.20 7.43 7.60
N ASN A 51 -15.59 6.59 8.40
CA ASN A 51 -15.79 6.45 9.85
C ASN A 51 -14.59 5.71 10.44
N ASN A 52 -14.64 5.37 11.73
CA ASN A 52 -13.56 4.69 12.43
C ASN A 52 -13.20 3.31 11.85
N ASN A 53 -14.13 2.65 11.14
CA ASN A 53 -13.94 1.30 10.63
C ASN A 53 -13.77 1.24 9.11
N PHE A 54 -14.27 2.23 8.35
CA PHE A 54 -14.27 2.18 6.89
C PHE A 54 -13.55 3.37 6.27
N ALA A 55 -12.73 3.07 5.27
CA ALA A 55 -12.14 4.07 4.41
C ALA A 55 -12.18 3.63 2.93
N TYR A 56 -12.17 4.60 2.03
CA TYR A 56 -11.94 4.43 0.60
C TYR A 56 -10.50 4.80 0.30
N GLN A 57 -9.84 4.00 -0.52
CA GLN A 57 -8.48 4.25 -0.96
C GLN A 57 -8.42 4.22 -2.49
N GLY A 58 -7.73 5.16 -3.08
CA GLY A 58 -7.30 5.10 -4.47
C GLY A 58 -5.79 5.11 -4.52
N SER A 59 -5.17 4.22 -5.29
CA SER A 59 -3.73 4.28 -5.53
C SER A 59 -3.41 4.29 -7.03
N PHE A 60 -2.26 4.91 -7.34
CA PHE A 60 -1.60 4.83 -8.62
C PHE A 60 -0.26 4.15 -8.39
N ASP A 61 -0.05 3.04 -9.08
CA ASP A 61 1.06 2.13 -8.86
C ASP A 61 1.91 1.98 -10.12
N TYR A 62 3.23 2.00 -9.94
CA TYR A 62 4.21 1.57 -10.92
C TYR A 62 4.94 0.35 -10.38
N GLU A 63 5.06 -0.67 -11.20
CA GLU A 63 5.75 -1.90 -10.84
C GLU A 63 6.70 -2.31 -11.96
N ARG A 64 7.87 -2.79 -11.59
CA ARG A 64 8.82 -3.39 -12.51
C ARG A 64 9.17 -4.78 -12.04
N VAL A 65 9.07 -5.73 -12.96
CA VAL A 65 9.39 -7.16 -12.73
C VAL A 65 10.39 -7.60 -13.78
N ASP A 66 11.48 -8.20 -13.34
CA ASP A 66 12.52 -8.73 -14.20
C ASP A 66 12.40 -10.26 -14.27
N PHE A 67 12.26 -10.79 -15.49
CA PHE A 67 12.30 -12.22 -15.79
C PHE A 67 13.64 -12.57 -16.43
N ALA A 68 13.95 -13.86 -16.54
CA ALA A 68 15.24 -14.30 -17.08
C ALA A 68 15.59 -13.73 -18.46
N ILE A 69 14.60 -13.55 -19.33
CA ILE A 69 14.75 -13.09 -20.72
C ILE A 69 13.89 -11.88 -21.09
N SER A 70 13.09 -11.37 -20.16
CA SER A 70 12.16 -10.26 -20.42
C SER A 70 12.01 -9.38 -19.20
N LYS A 71 11.62 -8.13 -19.44
CA LYS A 71 11.30 -7.15 -18.39
C LYS A 71 9.88 -6.66 -18.61
N ALA A 72 9.13 -6.55 -17.54
CA ALA A 72 7.79 -5.98 -17.55
C ALA A 72 7.75 -4.70 -16.69
N SER A 73 7.17 -3.64 -17.26
CA SER A 73 6.76 -2.45 -16.53
C SER A 73 5.25 -2.42 -16.50
N ILE A 74 4.67 -2.27 -15.32
CA ILE A 74 3.22 -2.35 -15.10
C ILE A 74 2.78 -1.04 -14.45
N ILE A 75 1.76 -0.41 -15.01
CA ILE A 75 1.15 0.81 -14.47
C ILE A 75 -0.32 0.51 -14.23
N TYR A 76 -0.82 0.79 -13.03
CA TYR A 76 -2.22 0.53 -12.72
C TYR A 76 -2.78 1.47 -11.66
N VAL A 77 -4.10 1.57 -11.66
CA VAL A 77 -4.90 2.21 -10.60
C VAL A 77 -5.60 1.13 -9.78
N ASN A 78 -5.77 1.40 -8.50
CA ASN A 78 -6.37 0.46 -7.56
C ASN A 78 -7.31 1.19 -6.60
N PRO A 79 -8.60 1.37 -6.96
CA PRO A 79 -9.62 1.70 -5.98
C PRO A 79 -9.87 0.52 -5.04
N ALA A 80 -9.91 0.79 -3.74
CA ALA A 80 -10.07 -0.20 -2.70
C ALA A 80 -10.93 0.29 -1.54
N LEU A 81 -11.58 -0.65 -0.87
CA LEU A 81 -12.22 -0.48 0.42
C LEU A 81 -11.29 -0.99 1.51
N ILE A 82 -11.21 -0.25 2.61
CA ILE A 82 -10.45 -0.62 3.80
C ILE A 82 -11.45 -0.78 4.94
N TYR A 83 -11.32 -1.89 5.66
CA TYR A 83 -12.08 -2.18 6.88
C TYR A 83 -11.11 -2.36 8.04
N ASN A 84 -11.15 -1.41 8.99
CA ASN A 84 -10.41 -1.50 10.23
C ASN A 84 -11.13 -2.45 11.20
N PHE A 85 -10.51 -3.59 11.50
CA PHE A 85 -11.08 -4.61 12.37
C PHE A 85 -10.42 -4.67 13.76
N TYR A 86 -9.27 -4.00 13.94
CA TYR A 86 -8.56 -3.97 15.21
C TYR A 86 -7.79 -2.66 15.37
N SER A 87 -7.84 -2.11 16.58
CA SER A 87 -7.03 -0.97 17.00
C SER A 87 -6.42 -1.23 18.37
N LEU A 88 -5.15 -0.86 18.53
CA LEU A 88 -4.44 -0.91 19.80
C LEU A 88 -4.08 0.51 20.21
N GLY A 89 -4.77 0.99 21.24
CA GLY A 89 -4.71 2.40 21.59
C GLY A 89 -5.26 3.27 20.45
N GLU A 90 -4.70 4.46 20.31
CA GLU A 90 -5.13 5.45 19.33
C GLU A 90 -4.17 5.54 18.12
N ASN A 91 -3.03 4.85 18.19
CA ASN A 91 -1.95 5.01 17.23
C ASN A 91 -1.75 3.82 16.30
N PHE A 92 -2.28 2.64 16.62
CA PHE A 92 -2.06 1.44 15.83
C PHE A 92 -3.38 0.85 15.34
N PHE A 93 -3.46 0.59 14.04
CA PHE A 93 -4.65 0.04 13.39
C PHE A 93 -4.27 -1.14 12.49
N LEU A 94 -5.11 -2.17 12.50
CA LEU A 94 -5.05 -3.29 11.56
C LEU A 94 -6.31 -3.31 10.73
N SER A 95 -6.14 -3.34 9.42
CA SER A 95 -7.22 -3.27 8.46
C SER A 95 -7.13 -4.38 7.43
N ALA A 96 -8.27 -4.86 7.00
CA ALA A 96 -8.41 -5.64 5.78
C ALA A 96 -8.70 -4.70 4.60
N LYS A 97 -8.18 -5.05 3.44
CA LYS A 97 -8.34 -4.28 2.21
C LYS A 97 -8.82 -5.17 1.07
N GLY A 98 -9.76 -4.66 0.27
CA GLY A 98 -10.19 -5.30 -0.97
C GLY A 98 -10.43 -4.28 -2.06
N GLY A 99 -10.00 -4.56 -3.27
CA GLY A 99 -10.07 -3.60 -4.37
C GLY A 99 -10.01 -4.22 -5.75
N ILE A 100 -10.13 -3.35 -6.76
CA ILE A 100 -10.07 -3.69 -8.17
C ILE A 100 -8.81 -3.07 -8.76
N LEU A 101 -8.14 -3.79 -9.64
CA LEU A 101 -6.95 -3.34 -10.36
C LEU A 101 -7.30 -3.13 -11.83
N SER A 102 -6.79 -2.04 -12.41
CA SER A 102 -6.94 -1.80 -13.85
C SER A 102 -5.71 -1.05 -14.36
N GLY A 103 -5.09 -1.55 -15.41
CA GLY A 103 -3.86 -0.96 -15.90
C GLY A 103 -3.31 -1.55 -17.18
N ALA A 104 -2.07 -1.21 -17.47
CA ALA A 104 -1.35 -1.66 -18.65
C ALA A 104 -0.01 -2.29 -18.29
N GLU A 105 0.33 -3.35 -19.01
CA GLU A 105 1.62 -4.03 -18.96
C GLU A 105 2.42 -3.70 -20.22
N PHE A 106 3.69 -3.38 -20.04
CA PHE A 106 4.66 -3.15 -21.11
C PHE A 106 5.78 -4.18 -20.99
N ILE A 107 5.78 -5.17 -21.85
CA ILE A 107 6.72 -6.28 -21.84
C ILE A 107 7.77 -6.05 -22.91
N SER A 108 9.04 -6.08 -22.55
CA SER A 108 10.17 -6.03 -23.45
C SER A 108 10.95 -7.34 -23.39
N ASN A 109 11.07 -8.01 -24.52
CA ASN A 109 11.87 -9.24 -24.64
C ASN A 109 13.25 -8.88 -25.20
N SER A 110 14.29 -9.14 -24.42
CA SER A 110 15.68 -8.77 -24.76
C SER A 110 16.27 -9.59 -25.89
N ILE A 111 15.76 -10.79 -26.17
CA ILE A 111 16.29 -11.70 -27.20
C ILE A 111 15.65 -11.41 -28.56
N LEU A 112 14.37 -11.09 -28.60
CA LEU A 112 13.61 -10.92 -29.83
C LEU A 112 13.43 -9.44 -30.23
N ASP A 113 13.94 -8.49 -29.44
CA ASP A 113 13.71 -7.04 -29.57
C ASP A 113 12.22 -6.69 -29.76
N LYS A 114 11.35 -7.50 -29.18
CA LYS A 114 9.90 -7.38 -29.30
C LYS A 114 9.33 -6.67 -28.09
N LYS A 115 8.56 -5.62 -28.33
CA LYS A 115 7.81 -4.88 -27.32
C LYS A 115 6.33 -5.20 -27.47
N GLU A 116 5.70 -5.59 -26.38
CA GLU A 116 4.26 -5.84 -26.34
C GLU A 116 3.63 -5.02 -25.24
N SER A 117 2.44 -4.51 -25.50
CA SER A 117 1.61 -3.85 -24.47
C SER A 117 0.27 -4.55 -24.37
N GLN A 118 -0.25 -4.68 -23.16
CA GLN A 118 -1.54 -5.30 -22.91
C GLN A 118 -2.24 -4.58 -21.75
N PHE A 119 -3.54 -4.42 -21.89
CA PHE A 119 -4.41 -4.00 -20.80
C PHE A 119 -4.77 -5.19 -19.92
N PHE A 120 -4.88 -4.97 -18.62
CA PHE A 120 -5.34 -5.98 -17.67
C PHE A 120 -6.34 -5.40 -16.68
N VAL A 121 -7.13 -6.28 -16.11
CA VAL A 121 -7.99 -6.04 -14.95
C VAL A 121 -7.68 -7.09 -13.90
N GLY A 122 -7.99 -6.80 -12.65
CA GLY A 122 -7.75 -7.74 -11.57
C GLY A 122 -8.41 -7.31 -10.29
N GLU A 123 -8.15 -8.07 -9.25
CA GLU A 123 -8.63 -7.86 -7.91
C GLU A 123 -7.47 -7.95 -6.94
N ASN A 124 -7.58 -7.28 -5.80
CA ASN A 124 -6.66 -7.47 -4.69
C ASN A 124 -7.39 -7.64 -3.38
N ILE A 125 -6.81 -8.46 -2.55
CA ILE A 125 -7.13 -8.56 -1.12
C ILE A 125 -5.85 -8.37 -0.32
N GLY A 126 -5.94 -7.78 0.85
CA GLY A 126 -4.74 -7.53 1.64
C GLY A 126 -5.02 -7.15 3.07
N LEU A 127 -3.93 -7.02 3.80
CA LEU A 127 -3.89 -6.50 5.16
C LEU A 127 -3.03 -5.25 5.18
N CYS A 128 -3.43 -4.29 6.00
CA CYS A 128 -2.69 -3.06 6.22
C CYS A 128 -2.52 -2.86 7.72
N ALA A 129 -1.30 -2.63 8.17
CA ALA A 129 -0.98 -2.16 9.49
C ALA A 129 -0.58 -0.68 9.40
N GLU A 130 -1.20 0.16 10.21
CA GLU A 130 -0.96 1.59 10.26
C GLU A 130 -0.48 1.99 11.65
N TYR A 131 0.60 2.78 11.71
CA TYR A 131 1.13 3.31 12.95
C TYR A 131 1.30 4.83 12.86
N TYR A 132 0.56 5.53 13.68
CA TYR A 132 0.59 6.99 13.76
C TYR A 132 1.69 7.46 14.70
N VAL A 133 2.67 8.16 14.15
CA VAL A 133 3.74 8.81 14.93
C VAL A 133 3.25 10.15 15.48
N THR A 134 2.42 10.81 14.70
CA THR A 134 1.72 12.05 15.07
C THR A 134 0.33 12.01 14.47
N ASN A 135 -0.56 12.95 14.83
CA ASN A 135 -1.90 13.06 14.22
C ASN A 135 -1.86 13.28 12.69
N LYS A 136 -0.71 13.71 12.15
CA LYS A 136 -0.53 14.01 10.73
C LYS A 136 0.33 13.00 9.98
N ILE A 137 1.23 12.30 10.66
CA ILE A 137 2.20 11.40 10.02
C ILE A 137 1.95 9.98 10.47
N MET A 138 1.77 9.10 9.50
CA MET A 138 1.52 7.69 9.70
C MET A 138 2.47 6.86 8.83
N PHE A 139 3.04 5.81 9.40
CA PHE A 139 3.68 4.73 8.67
C PHE A 139 2.68 3.61 8.42
N ASN A 140 2.81 2.95 7.29
CA ASN A 140 2.02 1.78 6.98
C ASN A 140 2.86 0.63 6.44
N LEU A 141 2.38 -0.58 6.71
CA LEU A 141 2.83 -1.83 6.12
C LEU A 141 1.64 -2.48 5.43
N ASP A 142 1.72 -2.68 4.11
CA ASP A 142 0.71 -3.35 3.31
C ASP A 142 1.21 -4.73 2.87
N LEU A 143 0.36 -5.72 3.00
CA LEU A 143 0.53 -7.07 2.48
C LEU A 143 -0.65 -7.36 1.56
N ASP A 144 -0.41 -7.41 0.25
CA ASP A 144 -1.47 -7.61 -0.74
C ASP A 144 -1.23 -8.88 -1.56
N GLN A 145 -2.30 -9.63 -1.79
CA GLN A 145 -2.40 -10.68 -2.79
C GLN A 145 -3.26 -10.16 -3.93
N ARG A 146 -2.72 -10.22 -5.14
CA ARG A 146 -3.39 -9.74 -6.36
C ARG A 146 -3.68 -10.88 -7.30
N PHE A 147 -4.82 -10.78 -7.98
CA PHE A 147 -5.30 -11.73 -8.97
C PHE A 147 -5.56 -10.99 -10.27
N PHE A 148 -4.87 -11.37 -11.32
CA PHE A 148 -4.95 -10.69 -12.61
C PHE A 148 -5.76 -11.51 -13.61
N GLN A 149 -6.63 -10.84 -14.34
CA GLN A 149 -7.29 -11.35 -15.50
C GLN A 149 -6.69 -10.68 -16.74
N LEU A 150 -6.51 -11.44 -17.83
CA LEU A 150 -5.93 -10.99 -19.09
C LEU A 150 -4.44 -10.58 -19.01
N SER A 151 -3.75 -10.81 -17.90
CA SER A 151 -2.33 -10.50 -17.75
C SER A 151 -1.44 -11.55 -18.41
N LYS A 152 -0.38 -11.10 -19.10
CA LYS A 152 0.69 -11.96 -19.63
C LYS A 152 1.84 -12.16 -18.64
N VAL A 153 1.95 -11.28 -17.65
CA VAL A 153 3.02 -11.33 -16.64
C VAL A 153 2.75 -12.43 -15.61
N GLY A 154 1.50 -12.71 -15.31
CA GLY A 154 1.10 -13.77 -14.40
C GLY A 154 -0.33 -13.61 -13.91
N LYS A 155 -0.91 -14.69 -13.40
CA LYS A 155 -2.29 -14.69 -12.87
C LYS A 155 -2.37 -14.17 -11.44
N THR A 156 -1.29 -14.30 -10.67
CA THR A 156 -1.26 -13.90 -9.25
C THR A 156 0.07 -13.25 -8.90
N SER A 157 0.05 -12.31 -7.97
CA SER A 157 1.26 -11.67 -7.45
C SER A 157 1.03 -11.24 -6.01
N SER A 158 2.03 -11.48 -5.15
CA SER A 158 2.06 -10.97 -3.78
C SER A 158 2.98 -9.78 -3.70
N ILE A 159 2.59 -8.80 -2.91
CA ILE A 159 3.38 -7.59 -2.70
C ILE A 159 3.42 -7.22 -1.22
N ILE A 160 4.60 -6.78 -0.77
CA ILE A 160 4.81 -6.19 0.55
C ILE A 160 5.25 -4.75 0.32
N ARG A 161 4.58 -3.78 0.94
CA ARG A 161 4.88 -2.35 0.81
C ARG A 161 5.02 -1.70 2.17
N LEU A 162 5.99 -0.80 2.26
CA LEU A 162 6.13 0.16 3.35
C LEU A 162 5.84 1.56 2.81
N GLY A 163 5.22 2.38 3.61
CA GLY A 163 4.88 3.73 3.20
C GLY A 163 4.78 4.72 4.33
N ILE A 164 4.71 5.97 3.92
CA ILE A 164 4.47 7.11 4.78
C ILE A 164 3.27 7.89 4.24
N ASN A 165 2.38 8.31 5.14
CA ASN A 165 1.19 9.08 4.78
C ASN A 165 1.11 10.34 5.64
N TYR A 166 0.51 11.36 5.05
CA TYR A 166 0.19 12.63 5.68
C TYR A 166 -1.33 12.80 5.73
N ASN A 167 -1.86 12.99 6.93
CA ASN A 167 -3.27 13.25 7.22
C ASN A 167 -3.57 14.75 7.21
N PHE A 168 -4.72 15.14 6.63
CA PHE A 168 -5.20 16.52 6.58
C PHE A 168 -6.73 16.61 6.61
#